data_8416d25ffa1dd4ab1cef69063f337cd7
#
_entry.id   8416d25ffa1dd4ab1cef69063f337cd7
#
_cell.length_a   1.000
_cell.length_b   1.000
_cell.length_c   1.000
_cell.angle_alpha   90.00
_cell.angle_beta   90.00
_cell.angle_gamma   90.00
#
_symmetry.space_group_name_H-M   'P 1'
#
loop_
_entity.id
_entity.type
_entity.pdbx_description
1 polymer ?
#
loop_
_entity_poly.entity_id
_entity_poly.type
_entity_poly.pdbx_seq_one_letter_code
_entity_poly.pdbx_strand_id
1 'polypeptide(L)'
;MFKVEVEDKELLAKVRKAKQEVYRKVMGELLIGAKEIQSNAREIVPVKDGHLQDSIVTDPVEDGFKVGTNSDYRNYIEFGKPQGTGPNGGPRPYLRPAFHNNKENIRRRVIALIRRLL
;
A
#
# COMPACT_ATOMS: atom_id res chain seq x y z
N MET A 1 -0.04 7.95 -3.64
CA MET A 1 -0.23 6.50 -3.79
C MET A 1 1.03 5.76 -3.41
N PHE A 2 0.88 4.56 -2.88
CA PHE A 2 2.02 3.80 -2.39
C PHE A 2 2.12 2.48 -3.13
N LYS A 3 3.35 2.13 -3.54
CA LYS A 3 3.64 0.87 -4.20
C LYS A 3 4.15 -0.15 -3.19
N VAL A 4 3.56 -1.33 -3.21
CA VAL A 4 3.97 -2.48 -2.40
C VAL A 4 4.77 -3.41 -3.30
N GLU A 5 6.08 -3.51 -3.04
CA GLU A 5 7.01 -4.23 -3.92
C GLU A 5 8.17 -4.81 -3.11
N VAL A 6 8.98 -5.63 -3.78
CA VAL A 6 10.28 -6.05 -3.23
C VAL A 6 11.25 -4.88 -3.41
N GLU A 7 11.58 -4.19 -2.33
CA GLU A 7 12.40 -2.97 -2.37
C GLU A 7 13.85 -3.23 -2.75
N ASP A 8 14.42 -4.36 -2.31
CA ASP A 8 15.79 -4.74 -2.64
C ASP A 8 15.86 -5.19 -4.10
N LYS A 9 16.55 -4.41 -4.93
CA LYS A 9 16.64 -4.65 -6.37
C LYS A 9 17.37 -5.96 -6.71
N GLU A 10 18.38 -6.33 -5.95
CA GLU A 10 19.08 -7.59 -6.15
C GLU A 10 18.17 -8.78 -5.83
N LEU A 11 17.41 -8.67 -4.76
CA LEU A 11 16.46 -9.69 -4.36
C LEU A 11 15.34 -9.82 -5.39
N LEU A 12 14.83 -8.71 -5.89
CA LEU A 12 13.82 -8.69 -6.96
C LEU A 12 14.35 -9.39 -8.22
N ALA A 13 15.59 -9.11 -8.60
CA ALA A 13 16.21 -9.76 -9.76
C ALA A 13 16.27 -11.27 -9.58
N LYS A 14 16.61 -11.74 -8.38
CA LYS A 14 16.63 -13.17 -8.07
C LYS A 14 15.23 -13.80 -8.17
N VAL A 15 14.23 -13.10 -7.67
CA VAL A 15 12.83 -13.55 -7.75
C VAL A 15 12.38 -13.64 -9.20
N ARG A 16 12.72 -12.64 -10.02
CA ARG A 16 12.39 -12.64 -11.45
C ARG A 16 13.02 -13.80 -12.21
N LYS A 17 14.25 -14.17 -11.85
CA LYS A 17 15.00 -15.28 -12.51
C LYS A 17 14.59 -16.64 -11.98
N ALA A 18 13.89 -16.71 -10.86
CA ALA A 18 13.47 -17.97 -10.28
C ALA A 18 12.32 -18.57 -11.09
N LYS A 19 11.88 -19.77 -10.69
CA LYS A 19 10.71 -20.40 -11.31
C LYS A 19 9.50 -19.50 -11.18
N GLN A 20 8.62 -19.55 -12.16
CA GLN A 20 7.39 -18.74 -12.17
C GLN A 20 6.55 -18.92 -10.91
N GLU A 21 6.57 -20.13 -10.35
CA GLU A 21 5.86 -20.42 -9.10
C GLU A 21 6.38 -19.55 -7.94
N VAL A 22 7.70 -19.35 -7.85
CA VAL A 22 8.31 -18.49 -6.82
C VAL A 22 7.83 -17.06 -6.99
N TYR A 23 7.90 -16.54 -8.21
CA TYR A 23 7.43 -15.19 -8.51
C TYR A 23 5.96 -15.02 -8.11
N ARG A 24 5.12 -15.98 -8.47
CA ARG A 24 3.68 -15.94 -8.15
C ARG A 24 3.43 -15.92 -6.66
N LYS A 25 4.17 -16.72 -5.90
CA LYS A 25 4.03 -16.76 -4.43
C LYS A 25 4.46 -15.45 -3.79
N VAL A 26 5.55 -14.85 -4.28
CA VAL A 26 6.02 -13.56 -3.79
C VAL A 26 4.99 -12.47 -4.09
N MET A 27 4.46 -12.45 -5.31
CA MET A 27 3.40 -11.49 -5.68
C MET A 27 2.14 -11.69 -4.83
N GLY A 28 1.80 -12.94 -4.51
CA GLY A 28 0.69 -13.23 -3.60
C GLY A 28 0.88 -12.63 -2.22
N GLU A 29 2.09 -12.72 -1.66
CA GLU A 29 2.39 -12.10 -0.37
C GLU A 29 2.33 -10.58 -0.42
N LEU A 30 2.82 -9.99 -1.51
CA LEU A 30 2.70 -8.54 -1.72
C LEU A 30 1.24 -8.10 -1.82
N LEU A 31 0.40 -8.90 -2.46
CA LEU A 31 -1.04 -8.60 -2.54
C LEU A 31 -1.68 -8.62 -1.14
N ILE A 32 -1.34 -9.60 -0.32
CA ILE A 32 -1.82 -9.66 1.06
C ILE A 32 -1.42 -8.39 1.79
N GLY A 33 -0.16 -7.98 1.67
CA GLY A 33 0.33 -6.76 2.28
C GLY A 33 -0.37 -5.51 1.77
N ALA A 34 -0.61 -5.43 0.47
CA ALA A 34 -1.32 -4.30 -0.13
C ALA A 34 -2.76 -4.22 0.39
N LYS A 35 -3.44 -5.35 0.54
CA LYS A 35 -4.80 -5.39 1.09
C LYS A 35 -4.82 -5.00 2.57
N GLU A 36 -3.78 -5.31 3.33
CA GLU A 36 -3.65 -4.85 4.71
C GLU A 36 -3.52 -3.33 4.78
N ILE A 37 -2.71 -2.73 3.89
CA ILE A 37 -2.58 -1.28 3.80
C ILE A 37 -3.92 -0.66 3.41
N GLN A 38 -4.60 -1.23 2.42
CA GLN A 38 -5.92 -0.76 1.99
C GLN A 38 -6.92 -0.76 3.15
N SER A 39 -6.97 -1.85 3.89
CA SER A 39 -7.85 -2.00 5.04
C SER A 39 -7.55 -0.96 6.12
N ASN A 40 -6.29 -0.78 6.45
CA ASN A 40 -5.85 0.20 7.44
C ASN A 40 -6.14 1.63 6.98
N ALA A 41 -5.92 1.93 5.70
CA ALA A 41 -6.24 3.25 5.15
C ALA A 41 -7.74 3.56 5.26
N ARG A 42 -8.59 2.56 5.01
CA ARG A 42 -10.04 2.72 5.15
C ARG A 42 -10.46 2.97 6.59
N GLU A 43 -9.75 2.40 7.55
CA GLU A 43 -10.01 2.66 8.97
C GLU A 43 -9.63 4.08 9.39
N ILE A 44 -8.53 4.60 8.82
CA ILE A 44 -7.98 5.91 9.20
C ILE A 44 -8.72 7.06 8.52
N VAL A 45 -9.21 6.86 7.29
CA VAL A 45 -9.82 7.94 6.51
C VAL A 45 -11.02 8.55 7.25
N PRO A 46 -11.22 9.89 7.16
CA PRO A 46 -12.34 10.52 7.87
C PRO A 46 -13.70 9.95 7.45
N VAL A 47 -14.52 9.61 8.45
CA VAL A 47 -15.79 8.91 8.26
C VAL A 47 -16.83 9.73 7.46
N LYS A 48 -16.72 11.06 7.49
CA LYS A 48 -17.63 11.93 6.73
C LYS A 48 -17.54 11.72 5.22
N ASP A 49 -16.52 11.02 4.76
CA ASP A 49 -16.23 10.84 3.35
C ASP A 49 -16.31 9.36 2.99
N GLY A 50 -17.52 8.80 3.04
CA GLY A 50 -17.76 7.41 2.68
C GLY A 50 -17.29 7.07 1.27
N HIS A 51 -17.43 8.01 0.33
CA HIS A 51 -16.95 7.84 -1.04
C HIS A 51 -15.43 7.69 -1.09
N LEU A 52 -14.71 8.48 -0.30
CA LEU A 52 -13.25 8.38 -0.23
C LEU A 52 -12.84 7.02 0.35
N GLN A 53 -13.50 6.60 1.43
CA GLN A 53 -13.24 5.30 2.04
C GLN A 53 -13.43 4.16 1.03
N ASP A 54 -14.55 4.17 0.31
CA ASP A 54 -14.89 3.13 -0.66
C ASP A 54 -13.99 3.20 -1.91
N SER A 55 -13.41 4.35 -2.21
CA SER A 55 -12.55 4.53 -3.38
C SER A 55 -11.12 4.07 -3.16
N ILE A 56 -10.74 3.73 -1.92
CA ILE A 56 -9.40 3.22 -1.63
C ILE A 56 -9.30 1.80 -2.18
N VAL A 57 -8.41 1.60 -3.13
CA VAL A 57 -8.30 0.34 -3.87
C VAL A 57 -6.85 -0.10 -4.01
N THR A 58 -6.68 -1.38 -4.33
CA THR A 58 -5.39 -1.98 -4.64
C THR A 58 -5.41 -2.40 -6.09
N ASP A 59 -4.45 -1.91 -6.88
CA ASP A 59 -4.33 -2.24 -8.29
C ASP A 59 -2.97 -2.89 -8.57
N PRO A 60 -2.91 -3.88 -9.48
CA PRO A 60 -1.63 -4.46 -9.87
C PRO A 60 -0.81 -3.48 -10.70
N VAL A 61 0.50 -3.52 -10.48
CA VAL A 61 1.49 -2.80 -11.28
C VAL A 61 2.63 -3.76 -11.57
N GLU A 62 3.63 -3.34 -12.34
CA GLU A 62 4.77 -4.20 -12.61
C GLU A 62 5.47 -4.57 -11.31
N ASP A 63 5.63 -5.86 -11.07
CA ASP A 63 6.31 -6.45 -9.90
C ASP A 63 5.75 -6.02 -8.54
N GLY A 64 4.48 -5.66 -8.49
CA GLY A 64 3.89 -5.27 -7.21
C GLY A 64 2.45 -4.79 -7.32
N PHE A 65 2.04 -4.02 -6.34
CA PHE A 65 0.68 -3.50 -6.23
C PHE A 65 0.72 -2.05 -5.77
N LYS A 66 -0.23 -1.28 -6.23
CA LYS A 66 -0.38 0.12 -5.85
C LYS A 66 -1.65 0.27 -5.02
N VAL A 67 -1.54 0.91 -3.86
CA VAL A 67 -2.68 1.24 -3.00
C VAL A 67 -2.92 2.74 -3.09
N GLY A 68 -4.13 3.12 -3.42
CA GLY A 68 -4.49 4.53 -3.57
C GLY A 68 -5.96 4.70 -3.87
N THR A 69 -6.31 5.89 -4.31
CA THR A 69 -7.68 6.24 -4.63
C THR A 69 -7.73 7.16 -5.84
N ASN A 70 -8.83 7.09 -6.57
CA ASN A 70 -9.12 8.01 -7.69
C ASN A 70 -10.01 9.18 -7.27
N SER A 71 -10.37 9.27 -5.97
CA SER A 71 -11.18 10.37 -5.47
C SER A 71 -10.46 11.70 -5.65
N ASP A 72 -11.20 12.73 -6.07
CA ASP A 72 -10.66 14.08 -6.21
C ASP A 72 -10.24 14.69 -4.87
N TYR A 73 -10.75 14.14 -3.77
CA TYR A 73 -10.44 14.62 -2.43
C TYR A 73 -9.16 14.01 -1.84
N ARG A 74 -8.54 13.03 -2.53
CA ARG A 74 -7.41 12.28 -1.97
C ARG A 74 -6.26 13.16 -1.50
N ASN A 75 -5.89 14.17 -2.29
CA ASN A 75 -4.80 15.07 -1.96
C ASN A 75 -5.17 16.01 -0.82
N TYR A 76 -6.41 16.46 -0.79
CA TYR A 76 -6.89 17.36 0.26
C TYR A 76 -6.91 16.66 1.62
N ILE A 77 -7.33 15.39 1.65
CA ILE A 77 -7.39 14.64 2.90
C ILE A 77 -5.98 14.27 3.38
N GLU A 78 -5.10 13.82 2.46
CA GLU A 78 -3.74 13.39 2.82
C GLU A 78 -2.84 14.55 3.20
N PHE A 79 -2.91 15.67 2.48
CA PHE A 79 -2.00 16.81 2.63
C PHE A 79 -2.66 18.10 3.10
N GLY A 80 -3.99 18.09 3.23
CA GLY A 80 -4.76 19.30 3.54
C GLY A 80 -5.10 20.10 2.28
N LYS A 81 -6.23 20.79 2.30
CA LYS A 81 -6.63 21.73 1.25
C LYS A 81 -6.32 23.16 1.72
N PRO A 82 -6.44 24.18 0.86
CA PRO A 82 -6.14 25.57 1.26
C PRO A 82 -6.87 26.03 2.53
N GLN A 83 -8.12 25.58 2.75
CA GLN A 83 -8.87 25.86 3.98
C GLN A 83 -8.66 24.78 5.05
N GLY A 84 -7.94 23.69 4.69
CA GLY A 84 -7.73 22.56 5.57
C GLY A 84 -8.90 21.59 5.63
N THR A 85 -8.66 20.38 6.08
CA THR A 85 -9.66 19.29 6.15
C THR A 85 -9.77 18.63 7.52
N GLY A 86 -8.76 18.77 8.36
CA GLY A 86 -8.77 18.24 9.70
C GLY A 86 -9.38 19.20 10.71
N PRO A 87 -9.30 18.90 12.01
CA PRO A 87 -9.66 19.86 13.04
C PRO A 87 -8.87 21.14 12.80
N ASN A 88 -9.54 22.29 12.86
CA ASN A 88 -8.92 23.58 12.58
C ASN A 88 -8.38 23.70 11.16
N GLY A 89 -8.83 22.84 10.23
CA GLY A 89 -8.46 22.94 8.83
C GLY A 89 -7.15 22.28 8.42
N GLY A 90 -6.49 21.55 9.34
CA GLY A 90 -5.24 20.85 9.04
C GLY A 90 -5.42 19.58 8.21
N PRO A 91 -4.33 18.95 7.77
CA PRO A 91 -4.41 17.70 7.01
C PRO A 91 -4.87 16.53 7.89
N ARG A 92 -5.48 15.53 7.26
CA ARG A 92 -5.86 14.27 7.91
C ARG A 92 -5.37 13.12 7.03
N PRO A 93 -4.06 12.81 7.07
CA PRO A 93 -3.48 11.77 6.24
C PRO A 93 -4.03 10.39 6.56
N TYR A 94 -4.17 9.55 5.54
CA TYR A 94 -4.69 8.19 5.71
C TYR A 94 -3.86 7.15 4.96
N LEU A 95 -3.35 7.47 3.77
CA LEU A 95 -2.53 6.54 2.99
C LEU A 95 -1.13 6.40 3.58
N ARG A 96 -0.48 7.51 3.89
CA ARG A 96 0.87 7.51 4.43
C ARG A 96 0.96 6.79 5.77
N PRO A 97 0.08 7.08 6.76
CA PRO A 97 0.11 6.33 8.01
C PRO A 97 -0.17 4.84 7.81
N ALA A 98 -1.14 4.49 6.94
CA ALA A 98 -1.46 3.09 6.67
C ALA A 98 -0.27 2.36 6.07
N PHE A 99 0.43 2.98 5.13
CA PHE A 99 1.63 2.42 4.53
C PHE A 99 2.72 2.20 5.59
N HIS A 100 3.04 3.22 6.37
CA HIS A 100 4.10 3.15 7.38
C HIS A 100 3.77 2.17 8.50
N ASN A 101 2.51 2.04 8.90
CA ASN A 101 2.09 1.10 9.94
C ASN A 101 2.33 -0.36 9.51
N ASN A 102 2.26 -0.65 8.22
CA ASN A 102 2.28 -2.03 7.73
C ASN A 102 3.58 -2.40 7.01
N LYS A 103 4.36 -1.41 6.59
CA LYS A 103 5.55 -1.58 5.74
C LYS A 103 6.54 -2.61 6.28
N GLU A 104 6.91 -2.51 7.53
CA GLU A 104 7.95 -3.36 8.11
C GLU A 104 7.49 -4.81 8.25
N ASN A 105 6.24 -5.04 8.63
CA ASN A 105 5.68 -6.38 8.70
C ASN A 105 5.64 -7.04 7.32
N ILE A 106 5.22 -6.29 6.31
CA ILE A 106 5.16 -6.79 4.93
C ILE A 106 6.57 -7.15 4.47
N ARG A 107 7.53 -6.26 4.68
CA ARG A 107 8.93 -6.46 4.31
C ARG A 107 9.48 -7.75 4.92
N ARG A 108 9.27 -7.95 6.23
CA ARG A 108 9.77 -9.14 6.93
C ARG A 108 9.15 -10.43 6.38
N ARG A 109 7.84 -10.42 6.14
CA ARG A 109 7.14 -11.61 5.61
C ARG A 109 7.61 -11.95 4.21
N VAL A 110 7.77 -10.93 3.35
CA VAL A 110 8.24 -11.12 1.98
C VAL A 110 9.66 -11.68 1.96
N ILE A 111 10.56 -11.11 2.75
CA ILE A 111 11.95 -11.59 2.85
C ILE A 111 11.99 -13.03 3.36
N ALA A 112 11.22 -13.34 4.40
CA ALA A 112 11.15 -14.69 4.95
C ALA A 112 10.65 -15.70 3.91
N LEU A 113 9.64 -15.32 3.14
CA LEU A 113 9.09 -16.16 2.08
C LEU A 113 10.13 -16.41 0.99
N ILE A 114 10.81 -15.36 0.53
CA ILE A 114 11.85 -15.49 -0.51
C ILE A 114 12.97 -16.40 -0.04
N ARG A 115 13.44 -16.23 1.19
CA ARG A 115 14.51 -17.08 1.76
C ARG A 115 14.09 -18.54 1.81
N ARG A 116 12.83 -18.81 2.11
CA ARG A 116 12.31 -20.18 2.16
C ARG A 116 12.20 -20.80 0.76
N LEU A 117 11.88 -20.00 -0.25
CA LEU A 117 11.65 -20.49 -1.61
C LEU A 117 12.92 -20.55 -2.47
N LEU A 118 13.91 -19.76 -2.16
CA LEU A 118 15.20 -19.76 -2.84
C LEU A 118 16.28 -20.53 -2.03
#